data_422949813a45480401d4f646b99f7bf1
#
_entry.id   422949813a45480401d4f646b99f7bf1
#
_cell.length_a   1.000
_cell.length_b   1.000
_cell.length_c   1.000
_cell.angle_alpha   90.00
_cell.angle_beta   90.00
_cell.angle_gamma   90.00
#
_symmetry.space_group_name_H-M   'P 1'
#
loop_
_entity.id
_entity.type
_entity.pdbx_description
1 polymer ?
#
loop_
_entity_poly.entity_id
_entity_poly.type
_entity_poly.pdbx_seq_one_letter_code
_entity_poly.pdbx_strand_id
1 'polypeptide(L)'
;YSRWPLSGELEIECMVCHAVSGAYDFIARREQISEETFAWAPTAGLHLGAIDGRVSKIKDGVDPADDATQEKLPKVVYDANKFSPDGTVFMDLIREPTSNACYQCHSNRTVGAEGIDQRWIHDEDVHIRAGMDCVDCHRNGIDHHIVRGFSGEENPSGQDVTTLSCE
;
A
#
# COMPACT_ATOMS: atom_id res chain seq x y z
N TYR A 1 7.41 -18.65 16.57
CA TYR A 1 7.08 -18.89 15.15
C TYR A 1 6.67 -17.59 14.51
N SER A 2 7.11 -17.35 13.25
CA SER A 2 6.58 -16.25 12.45
C SER A 2 5.10 -16.47 12.18
N ARG A 3 4.30 -15.39 12.15
CA ARG A 3 2.88 -15.46 11.78
C ARG A 3 2.66 -15.36 10.26
N TRP A 4 3.71 -15.13 9.49
CA TRP A 4 3.61 -15.01 8.03
C TRP A 4 2.96 -16.20 7.32
N PRO A 5 3.12 -17.48 7.76
CA PRO A 5 2.36 -18.58 7.17
C PRO A 5 0.84 -18.45 7.31
N LEU A 6 0.37 -17.63 8.27
CA LEU A 6 -1.05 -17.37 8.51
C LEU A 6 -1.50 -16.05 7.87
N SER A 7 -0.72 -14.99 8.05
CA SER A 7 -1.06 -13.62 7.63
C SER A 7 -0.71 -13.30 6.18
N GLY A 8 0.23 -14.07 5.60
CA GLY A 8 0.99 -13.61 4.45
C GLY A 8 2.01 -12.53 4.83
N GLU A 9 2.84 -12.16 3.89
CA GLU A 9 3.77 -11.04 4.01
C GLU A 9 3.08 -9.74 3.57
N LEU A 10 3.46 -8.62 4.18
CA LEU A 10 2.96 -7.32 3.76
C LEU A 10 3.81 -6.81 2.60
N GLU A 11 3.23 -6.78 1.42
CA GLU A 11 3.86 -6.29 0.21
C GLU A 11 3.23 -4.98 -0.28
N ILE A 12 4.00 -4.22 -1.04
CA ILE A 12 3.51 -3.06 -1.77
C ILE A 12 3.29 -3.51 -3.22
N GLU A 13 2.03 -3.53 -3.63
CA GLU A 13 1.67 -3.78 -5.02
C GLU A 13 1.66 -2.49 -5.84
N CYS A 14 1.73 -2.62 -7.16
CA CYS A 14 1.83 -1.49 -8.08
C CYS A 14 0.68 -0.47 -7.91
N MET A 15 -0.52 -0.94 -7.58
CA MET A 15 -1.71 -0.09 -7.48
C MET A 15 -1.70 0.84 -6.27
N VAL A 16 -0.91 0.56 -5.24
CA VAL A 16 -0.72 1.48 -4.09
C VAL A 16 -0.25 2.85 -4.57
N CYS A 17 0.65 2.87 -5.56
CA CYS A 17 1.22 4.08 -6.11
C CYS A 17 0.58 4.51 -7.44
N HIS A 18 0.22 3.55 -8.30
CA HIS A 18 -0.16 3.81 -9.69
C HIS A 18 -1.66 3.76 -9.97
N ALA A 19 -2.53 3.53 -8.99
CA ALA A 19 -3.96 3.67 -9.20
C ALA A 19 -4.35 5.11 -9.49
N VAL A 20 -5.30 5.30 -10.40
CA VAL A 20 -5.94 6.61 -10.56
C VAL A 20 -6.58 7.04 -9.24
N SER A 21 -6.66 8.34 -9.01
CA SER A 21 -7.23 8.89 -7.77
C SER A 21 -8.62 8.31 -7.48
N GLY A 22 -8.78 7.76 -6.28
CA GLY A 22 -10.03 7.16 -5.83
C GLY A 22 -10.27 5.71 -6.25
N ALA A 23 -9.40 5.10 -7.07
CA ALA A 23 -9.53 3.70 -7.46
C ALA A 23 -8.94 2.72 -6.44
N TYR A 24 -8.14 3.20 -5.50
CA TYR A 24 -7.53 2.38 -4.44
C TYR A 24 -8.03 2.80 -3.07
N ASP A 25 -8.58 1.85 -2.31
CA ASP A 25 -9.07 2.07 -0.95
C ASP A 25 -7.99 1.79 0.08
N PHE A 26 -7.29 2.83 0.48
CA PHE A 26 -6.25 2.75 1.51
C PHE A 26 -6.80 2.43 2.90
N ILE A 27 -8.08 2.74 3.17
CA ILE A 27 -8.72 2.43 4.45
C ILE A 27 -8.94 0.93 4.53
N ALA A 28 -9.55 0.33 3.51
CA ALA A 28 -9.75 -1.10 3.44
C ALA A 28 -8.42 -1.88 3.53
N ARG A 29 -7.36 -1.40 2.82
CA ARG A 29 -6.01 -1.96 2.96
C ARG A 29 -5.50 -1.89 4.40
N ARG A 30 -5.64 -0.75 5.07
CA ARG A 30 -5.16 -0.54 6.44
C ARG A 30 -5.90 -1.41 7.44
N GLU A 31 -7.19 -1.64 7.24
CA GLU A 31 -7.98 -2.58 8.04
C GLU A 31 -7.38 -3.99 7.96
N GLN A 32 -7.03 -4.46 6.77
CA GLN A 32 -6.39 -5.76 6.61
C GLN A 32 -5.03 -5.82 7.31
N ILE A 33 -4.26 -4.74 7.26
CA ILE A 33 -2.98 -4.65 7.98
C ILE A 33 -3.21 -4.74 9.49
N SER A 34 -4.18 -4.02 10.04
CA SER A 34 -4.50 -4.04 11.47
C SER A 34 -5.03 -5.40 11.95
N GLU A 35 -5.66 -6.15 11.06
CA GLU A 35 -6.20 -7.48 11.33
C GLU A 35 -5.21 -8.62 11.02
N GLU A 36 -3.97 -8.27 10.67
CA GLU A 36 -2.91 -9.21 10.25
C GLU A 36 -3.28 -10.08 9.06
N THR A 37 -4.10 -9.58 8.16
CA THR A 37 -4.54 -10.26 6.93
C THR A 37 -3.80 -9.70 5.72
N PHE A 38 -2.47 -9.73 5.76
CA PHE A 38 -1.58 -9.03 4.82
C PHE A 38 -1.73 -9.53 3.38
N ALA A 39 -1.87 -10.84 3.18
CA ALA A 39 -2.03 -11.44 1.86
C ALA A 39 -3.26 -10.92 1.10
N TRP A 40 -4.26 -10.41 1.81
CA TRP A 40 -5.52 -9.92 1.22
C TRP A 40 -5.64 -8.40 1.20
N ALA A 41 -4.63 -7.69 1.70
CA ALA A 41 -4.63 -6.23 1.71
C ALA A 41 -4.81 -5.62 0.30
N PRO A 42 -4.16 -6.14 -0.78
CA PRO A 42 -4.43 -5.70 -2.14
C PRO A 42 -5.85 -5.97 -2.61
N THR A 43 -6.39 -7.14 -2.31
CA THR A 43 -7.76 -7.54 -2.68
C THR A 43 -8.80 -6.59 -2.09
N ALA A 44 -8.63 -6.19 -0.84
CA ALA A 44 -9.50 -5.23 -0.18
C ALA A 44 -9.29 -3.81 -0.76
N GLY A 45 -8.04 -3.39 -0.92
CA GLY A 45 -7.70 -2.06 -1.45
C GLY A 45 -8.21 -1.84 -2.88
N LEU A 46 -8.29 -2.88 -3.68
CA LEU A 46 -8.80 -2.86 -5.05
C LEU A 46 -10.29 -3.19 -5.16
N HIS A 47 -10.97 -3.39 -4.04
CA HIS A 47 -12.38 -3.79 -4.01
C HIS A 47 -12.69 -5.06 -4.84
N LEU A 48 -11.73 -6.00 -4.91
CA LEU A 48 -11.91 -7.23 -5.68
C LEU A 48 -12.74 -8.28 -4.94
N GLY A 49 -12.87 -8.14 -3.62
CA GLY A 49 -13.64 -9.08 -2.80
C GLY A 49 -13.71 -8.65 -1.34
N ALA A 50 -14.63 -9.26 -0.62
CA ALA A 50 -14.75 -9.13 0.82
C ALA A 50 -13.88 -10.17 1.52
N ILE A 51 -13.21 -9.75 2.59
CA ILE A 51 -12.39 -10.61 3.44
C ILE A 51 -13.19 -10.93 4.69
N ASP A 52 -13.49 -12.20 4.91
CA ASP A 52 -14.18 -12.69 6.11
C ASP A 52 -13.19 -13.39 7.03
N GLY A 53 -13.09 -12.93 8.26
CA GLY A 53 -12.13 -13.41 9.24
C GLY A 53 -10.90 -12.52 9.38
N ARG A 54 -10.08 -12.85 10.38
CA ARG A 54 -8.86 -12.09 10.70
C ARG A 54 -7.84 -12.98 11.40
N VAL A 55 -6.58 -12.83 11.03
CA VAL A 55 -5.46 -13.60 11.61
C VAL A 55 -5.17 -13.12 13.04
N SER A 56 -5.40 -11.85 13.35
CA SER A 56 -5.19 -11.28 14.69
C SER A 56 -5.97 -11.99 15.80
N LYS A 57 -7.03 -12.72 15.48
CA LYS A 57 -7.80 -13.55 16.43
C LYS A 57 -7.27 -14.99 16.60
N ILE A 58 -6.35 -15.41 15.76
CA ILE A 58 -5.72 -16.72 15.88
C ILE A 58 -4.65 -16.64 16.96
N LYS A 59 -4.61 -17.61 17.87
CA LYS A 59 -3.63 -17.61 18.97
C LYS A 59 -2.20 -17.72 18.44
N ASP A 60 -1.27 -17.08 19.16
CA ASP A 60 0.15 -17.23 18.87
C ASP A 60 0.62 -18.66 19.13
N GLY A 61 1.65 -19.09 18.37
CA GLY A 61 2.32 -20.37 18.56
C GLY A 61 1.52 -21.57 18.08
N VAL A 62 0.39 -21.40 17.41
CA VAL A 62 -0.33 -22.52 16.76
C VAL A 62 0.45 -23.01 15.55
N ASP A 63 0.29 -24.29 15.20
CA ASP A 63 0.83 -24.83 13.97
C ASP A 63 0.02 -24.33 12.77
N PRO A 64 0.65 -23.60 11.82
CA PRO A 64 -0.02 -23.12 10.63
C PRO A 64 -0.59 -24.24 9.74
N ALA A 65 -0.01 -25.45 9.80
CA ALA A 65 -0.43 -26.60 8.99
C ALA A 65 -1.57 -27.39 9.62
N ASP A 66 -1.95 -27.10 10.86
CA ASP A 66 -3.04 -27.79 11.55
C ASP A 66 -4.40 -27.46 10.93
N ASP A 67 -5.21 -28.45 10.64
CA ASP A 67 -6.52 -28.30 9.99
C ASP A 67 -7.43 -27.33 10.75
N ALA A 68 -7.44 -27.40 12.09
CA ALA A 68 -8.24 -26.50 12.93
C ALA A 68 -7.72 -25.04 12.88
N THR A 69 -6.46 -24.83 12.54
CA THR A 69 -5.88 -23.51 12.28
C THR A 69 -6.26 -23.04 10.89
N GLN A 70 -6.15 -23.89 9.88
CA GLN A 70 -6.52 -23.59 8.50
C GLN A 70 -7.99 -23.20 8.35
N GLU A 71 -8.90 -23.85 9.08
CA GLU A 71 -10.32 -23.49 9.10
C GLU A 71 -10.62 -22.08 9.59
N LYS A 72 -9.71 -21.49 10.40
CA LYS A 72 -9.85 -20.14 10.98
C LYS A 72 -9.21 -19.06 10.11
N LEU A 73 -8.50 -19.44 9.06
CA LEU A 73 -7.91 -18.45 8.15
C LEU A 73 -8.97 -17.61 7.47
N PRO A 74 -8.66 -16.35 7.16
CA PRO A 74 -9.55 -15.49 6.40
C PRO A 74 -9.97 -16.14 5.08
N LYS A 75 -11.23 -15.95 4.73
CA LYS A 75 -11.80 -16.40 3.46
C LYS A 75 -12.13 -15.20 2.59
N VAL A 76 -11.84 -15.32 1.30
CA VAL A 76 -12.13 -14.27 0.32
C VAL A 76 -13.38 -14.63 -0.45
N VAL A 77 -14.32 -13.69 -0.50
CA VAL A 77 -15.48 -13.75 -1.38
C VAL A 77 -15.29 -12.69 -2.46
N TYR A 78 -14.86 -13.12 -3.64
CA TYR A 78 -14.63 -12.22 -4.75
C TYR A 78 -15.94 -11.66 -5.31
N ASP A 79 -15.93 -10.36 -5.67
CA ASP A 79 -17.03 -9.73 -6.40
C ASP A 79 -16.94 -10.10 -7.88
N ALA A 80 -17.80 -11.01 -8.31
CA ALA A 80 -17.83 -11.48 -9.70
C ALA A 80 -18.01 -10.36 -10.73
N ASN A 81 -18.61 -9.22 -10.35
CA ASN A 81 -18.79 -8.08 -11.26
C ASN A 81 -17.48 -7.33 -11.57
N LYS A 82 -16.43 -7.58 -10.80
CA LYS A 82 -15.10 -6.98 -11.03
C LYS A 82 -14.27 -7.76 -12.06
N PHE A 83 -14.71 -8.95 -12.41
CA PHE A 83 -13.95 -9.86 -13.25
C PHE A 83 -14.64 -10.05 -14.60
N SER A 84 -13.84 -10.02 -15.67
CA SER A 84 -14.28 -10.48 -16.98
C SER A 84 -14.54 -11.98 -16.99
N PRO A 85 -15.29 -12.54 -17.96
CA PRO A 85 -15.58 -13.98 -18.02
C PRO A 85 -14.34 -14.89 -18.07
N ASP A 86 -13.19 -14.35 -18.51
CA ASP A 86 -11.91 -15.03 -18.54
C ASP A 86 -11.11 -14.90 -17.24
N GLY A 87 -11.66 -14.24 -16.21
CA GLY A 87 -11.01 -14.00 -14.92
C GLY A 87 -10.08 -12.82 -14.88
N THR A 88 -10.00 -12.02 -15.95
CA THR A 88 -9.17 -10.79 -15.95
C THR A 88 -9.88 -9.64 -15.27
N VAL A 89 -9.10 -8.70 -14.74
CA VAL A 89 -9.58 -7.45 -14.14
C VAL A 89 -8.97 -6.27 -14.89
N PHE A 90 -9.82 -5.34 -15.30
CA PHE A 90 -9.33 -4.08 -15.85
C PHE A 90 -8.98 -3.12 -14.71
N MET A 91 -7.80 -2.52 -14.78
CA MET A 91 -7.35 -1.50 -13.84
C MET A 91 -6.81 -0.30 -14.60
N ASP A 92 -7.26 0.88 -14.20
CA ASP A 92 -6.78 2.13 -14.76
C ASP A 92 -5.55 2.62 -13.98
N LEU A 93 -4.49 2.93 -14.71
CA LEU A 93 -3.17 3.24 -14.14
C LEU A 93 -2.71 4.63 -14.55
N ILE A 94 -2.10 5.33 -13.62
CA ILE A 94 -1.31 6.54 -13.89
C ILE A 94 0.18 6.19 -13.95
N ARG A 95 0.90 6.86 -14.84
CA ARG A 95 2.34 6.66 -14.97
C ARG A 95 3.11 7.23 -13.79
N GLU A 96 2.71 8.41 -13.33
CA GLU A 96 3.36 9.18 -12.28
C GLU A 96 2.49 9.21 -11.04
N PRO A 97 2.95 8.63 -9.91
CA PRO A 97 2.21 8.63 -8.67
C PRO A 97 1.98 10.05 -8.16
N THR A 98 0.78 10.30 -7.65
CA THR A 98 0.47 11.57 -6.99
C THR A 98 0.95 11.57 -5.54
N SER A 99 1.21 12.75 -5.00
CA SER A 99 1.54 12.93 -3.57
C SER A 99 0.51 12.29 -2.63
N ASN A 100 -0.76 12.21 -3.04
CA ASN A 100 -1.80 11.57 -2.24
C ASN A 100 -1.52 10.08 -1.97
N ALA A 101 -0.96 9.35 -2.92
CA ALA A 101 -0.57 7.96 -2.70
C ALA A 101 0.53 7.84 -1.62
N CYS A 102 1.53 8.72 -1.69
CA CYS A 102 2.63 8.78 -0.71
C CYS A 102 2.12 9.12 0.69
N TYR A 103 1.22 10.08 0.79
CA TYR A 103 0.64 10.54 2.05
C TYR A 103 -0.13 9.47 2.82
N GLN A 104 -0.61 8.43 2.19
CA GLN A 104 -1.30 7.35 2.89
C GLN A 104 -0.38 6.61 3.89
N CYS A 105 0.92 6.60 3.63
CA CYS A 105 1.92 5.97 4.50
C CYS A 105 2.89 6.98 5.13
N HIS A 106 3.19 8.10 4.45
CA HIS A 106 4.18 9.09 4.84
C HIS A 106 3.61 10.38 5.41
N SER A 107 2.40 10.36 5.94
CA SER A 107 1.81 11.51 6.62
C SER A 107 1.62 11.24 8.11
N ASN A 108 1.68 12.31 8.92
CA ASN A 108 1.29 12.25 10.33
C ASN A 108 -0.23 12.36 10.52
N ARG A 109 -1.01 12.16 9.45
CA ARG A 109 -2.45 12.19 9.56
C ARG A 109 -2.96 11.05 10.41
N THR A 110 -3.74 11.41 11.40
CA THR A 110 -4.51 10.44 12.14
C THR A 110 -5.84 10.23 11.43
N VAL A 111 -6.06 9.03 10.93
CA VAL A 111 -7.38 8.63 10.47
C VAL A 111 -8.14 8.12 11.69
N GLY A 112 -9.06 8.93 12.20
CA GLY A 112 -9.94 8.56 13.31
C GLY A 112 -11.34 8.20 12.81
N ALA A 113 -12.20 7.77 13.73
CA ALA A 113 -13.61 7.47 13.46
C ALA A 113 -14.40 8.69 12.93
N GLU A 114 -13.89 9.91 13.14
CA GLU A 114 -14.51 11.17 12.71
C GLU A 114 -14.00 11.68 11.34
N GLY A 115 -13.11 10.92 10.69
CA GLY A 115 -12.54 11.28 9.40
C GLY A 115 -11.04 11.53 9.44
N ILE A 116 -10.55 12.13 8.36
CA ILE A 116 -9.13 12.44 8.16
C ILE A 116 -8.87 13.86 8.65
N ASP A 117 -7.84 14.05 9.49
CA ASP A 117 -7.34 15.39 9.81
C ASP A 117 -6.98 16.11 8.51
N GLN A 118 -7.51 17.31 8.31
CA GLN A 118 -7.38 18.10 7.08
C GLN A 118 -5.96 18.64 6.88
N ARG A 119 -5.08 18.52 7.86
CA ARG A 119 -3.77 19.14 7.84
C ARG A 119 -2.67 18.11 7.53
N TRP A 120 -1.99 18.27 6.39
CA TRP A 120 -0.81 17.48 6.01
C TRP A 120 0.47 18.09 6.57
N ILE A 121 1.45 17.25 6.92
CA ILE A 121 2.72 17.71 7.47
C ILE A 121 3.51 18.61 6.50
N HIS A 122 3.28 18.46 5.21
CA HIS A 122 3.97 19.20 4.14
C HIS A 122 3.13 20.31 3.51
N ASP A 123 1.95 20.64 4.09
CA ASP A 123 1.09 21.70 3.54
C ASP A 123 1.78 23.08 3.48
N GLU A 124 2.82 23.30 4.29
CA GLU A 124 3.59 24.54 4.34
C GLU A 124 4.86 24.50 3.47
N ASP A 125 5.20 23.34 2.88
CA ASP A 125 6.34 23.23 1.98
C ASP A 125 6.12 24.04 0.70
N VAL A 126 7.11 24.89 0.36
CA VAL A 126 6.99 25.82 -0.77
C VAL A 126 6.92 25.09 -2.12
N HIS A 127 7.55 23.92 -2.25
CA HIS A 127 7.58 23.15 -3.48
C HIS A 127 6.24 22.45 -3.72
N ILE A 128 5.68 21.82 -2.68
CA ILE A 128 4.34 21.21 -2.74
C ILE A 128 3.29 22.29 -3.02
N ARG A 129 3.39 23.46 -2.39
CA ARG A 129 2.49 24.60 -2.66
C ARG A 129 2.65 25.17 -4.07
N ALA A 130 3.81 25.01 -4.69
CA ALA A 130 4.05 25.37 -6.09
C ALA A 130 3.54 24.33 -7.08
N GLY A 131 2.99 23.20 -6.59
CA GLY A 131 2.39 22.14 -7.41
C GLY A 131 3.35 21.01 -7.76
N MET A 132 4.48 20.88 -7.06
CA MET A 132 5.36 19.73 -7.18
C MET A 132 4.80 18.55 -6.40
N ASP A 133 4.99 17.34 -6.94
CA ASP A 133 4.68 16.10 -6.26
C ASP A 133 5.90 15.52 -5.53
N CYS A 134 5.66 14.61 -4.60
CA CYS A 134 6.73 13.95 -3.85
C CYS A 134 7.76 13.29 -4.79
N VAL A 135 7.29 12.72 -5.90
CA VAL A 135 8.13 12.03 -6.90
C VAL A 135 9.00 12.97 -7.74
N ASP A 136 8.73 14.27 -7.74
CA ASP A 136 9.60 15.25 -8.42
C ASP A 136 10.98 15.36 -7.75
N CYS A 137 10.99 15.12 -6.43
CA CYS A 137 12.22 15.10 -5.63
C CYS A 137 12.64 13.66 -5.30
N HIS A 138 11.71 12.84 -4.81
CA HIS A 138 11.98 11.44 -4.46
C HIS A 138 11.89 10.54 -5.70
N ARG A 139 12.83 10.73 -6.61
CA ARG A 139 12.89 10.01 -7.88
C ARG A 139 13.25 8.54 -7.68
N ASN A 140 12.91 7.72 -8.66
CA ASN A 140 13.35 6.34 -8.73
C ASN A 140 13.88 6.00 -10.11
N GLY A 141 14.69 4.95 -10.17
CA GLY A 141 15.04 4.31 -11.43
C GLY A 141 13.97 3.28 -11.88
N ILE A 142 14.29 2.52 -12.92
CA ILE A 142 13.43 1.44 -13.44
C ILE A 142 13.19 0.35 -12.38
N ASP A 143 14.09 0.22 -11.42
CA ASP A 143 14.05 -0.73 -10.31
C ASP A 143 13.10 -0.32 -9.17
N HIS A 144 12.43 0.82 -9.27
CA HIS A 144 11.53 1.37 -8.24
C HIS A 144 12.19 1.66 -6.88
N HIS A 145 13.52 1.77 -6.82
CA HIS A 145 14.21 2.26 -5.62
C HIS A 145 14.03 3.77 -5.49
N ILE A 146 13.14 4.17 -4.59
CA ILE A 146 12.85 5.58 -4.32
C ILE A 146 14.02 6.19 -3.53
N VAL A 147 14.61 7.27 -4.04
CA VAL A 147 15.67 8.02 -3.36
C VAL A 147 15.11 8.64 -2.09
N ARG A 148 15.77 8.38 -0.95
CA ARG A 148 15.33 8.85 0.37
C ARG A 148 15.85 10.24 0.73
N GLY A 149 16.82 10.75 -0.03
CA GLY A 149 17.36 12.08 0.13
C GLY A 149 18.48 12.20 1.18
N PHE A 150 19.14 11.11 1.54
CA PHE A 150 20.31 11.16 2.40
C PHE A 150 21.56 11.57 1.59
N SER A 151 22.41 12.40 2.19
CA SER A 151 23.68 12.77 1.57
C SER A 151 24.54 11.53 1.30
N GLY A 152 25.00 11.40 0.05
CA GLY A 152 25.79 10.24 -0.38
C GLY A 152 24.97 8.97 -0.65
N GLU A 153 23.65 9.05 -0.71
CA GLU A 153 22.78 7.93 -1.13
C GLU A 153 23.01 7.65 -2.62
N GLU A 154 23.44 6.43 -2.92
CA GLU A 154 23.55 5.92 -4.28
C GLU A 154 22.28 5.16 -4.65
N ASN A 155 21.81 5.31 -5.89
CA ASN A 155 20.74 4.47 -6.40
C ASN A 155 21.29 3.08 -6.69
N PRO A 156 20.72 2.01 -6.10
CA PRO A 156 21.21 0.64 -6.28
C PRO A 156 21.22 0.17 -7.73
N SER A 157 20.37 0.75 -8.61
CA SER A 157 20.36 0.43 -10.04
C SER A 157 21.54 1.02 -10.82
N GLY A 158 22.38 1.83 -10.19
CA GLY A 158 23.46 2.57 -10.86
C GLY A 158 22.96 3.64 -11.84
N GLN A 159 21.66 3.92 -11.87
CA GLN A 159 21.12 5.08 -12.58
C GLN A 159 21.37 6.32 -11.73
N ASP A 160 21.84 7.36 -12.38
CA ASP A 160 22.18 8.64 -11.72
C ASP A 160 20.90 9.36 -11.26
N VAL A 161 20.30 8.81 -10.24
CA VAL A 161 19.23 9.49 -9.48
C VAL A 161 19.93 10.18 -8.35
N THR A 162 20.51 11.31 -8.67
CA THR A 162 21.19 12.13 -7.67
C THR A 162 20.24 12.46 -6.52
N THR A 163 20.80 12.37 -5.34
CA THR A 163 20.27 12.97 -4.12
C THR A 163 19.54 14.27 -4.38
N LEU A 164 18.51 14.53 -3.60
CA LEU A 164 17.75 15.77 -3.60
C LEU A 164 18.71 16.96 -3.61
N SER A 165 19.06 17.47 -4.76
CA SER A 165 19.80 18.71 -4.91
C SER A 165 18.99 19.66 -5.77
N CYS A 166 18.99 20.92 -5.39
CA CYS A 166 18.37 22.00 -6.13
C CYS A 166 19.34 22.63 -7.16
N GLU A 167 20.43 21.93 -7.51
CA GLU A 167 21.40 22.34 -8.52
C GLU A 167 21.03 21.85 -9.91
#